data_bf556ba1026653e7ca51f00185ab0800
#
_entry.id   bf556ba1026653e7ca51f00185ab0800
#
_cell.length_a   1.000
_cell.length_b   1.000
_cell.length_c   1.000
_cell.angle_alpha   90.00
_cell.angle_beta   90.00
_cell.angle_gamma   90.00
#
_symmetry.space_group_name_H-M   'P 1'
#
loop_
_entity.id
_entity.type
_entity.pdbx_description
1 polymer ?
#
loop_
_entity_poly.entity_id
_entity_poly.type
_entity_poly.pdbx_seq_one_letter_code
_entity_poly.pdbx_strand_id
1 'polypeptide(L)'
;MLLGILLLLRGLLLAGAGRALAPADTLPRGQYPVLVPADTLVRVVPCSGVARAAVGSVLFLGNAVTKERILRAELDFHEGDTLSLADLSARLEANRRRLFNLQLFHAVVAQSTCSGGRLLVVFGVQERWYTFPVPILSLADRNLRSWLARPDRWRRVDYGLHVTQSNFRGRNEQVIANLQLGFNRKYELFYEAPGLGHYRRLGFGAGASYYQSRTLDYVTRADRLVPLRADAGFPIQRFYATAGLRLRHTVQFLTALDASYHREQINDSVKRYNPDYYQGRTQREYLALTLTSTRNQRNTFAYPLTGQYAQATLTHRIFLDATTPSLTALRLNYARYLALGYGFYYSLGLTGQARFTRHLAYADARALGYDDLVRGYDEYVVDGRHYGLVQQGLSYCLLQPRPIRLQSITNPKINTIPLALYLNIFADAGYVAAPTPTPQNRLPNQLLSAVGLGLHLVTYYDRVFTVEYTLNGLGQTGYFFRAEFPI
;
A
#
# COMPACT_ATOMS: atom_id res chain seq x y z
N MET A 1 -2.90 -8.86 -22.31
CA MET A 1 -2.22 -9.04 -21.03
C MET A 1 -2.02 -10.52 -20.65
N LEU A 2 -3.01 -11.39 -20.81
CA LEU A 2 -2.88 -12.85 -20.58
C LEU A 2 -1.82 -13.54 -21.47
N LEU A 3 -1.68 -13.13 -22.72
CA LEU A 3 -0.72 -13.70 -23.67
C LEU A 3 0.74 -13.37 -23.30
N GLY A 4 1.00 -12.20 -22.70
CA GLY A 4 2.33 -11.81 -22.22
C GLY A 4 2.75 -12.55 -20.95
N ILE A 5 1.80 -12.91 -20.09
CA ILE A 5 2.03 -13.69 -18.87
C ILE A 5 2.30 -15.16 -19.21
N LEU A 6 1.60 -15.71 -20.20
CA LEU A 6 1.83 -17.08 -20.70
C LEU A 6 3.20 -17.27 -21.40
N LEU A 7 3.68 -16.25 -22.09
CA LEU A 7 5.02 -16.25 -22.71
C LEU A 7 6.14 -16.15 -21.66
N LEU A 8 5.92 -15.40 -20.57
CA LEU A 8 6.86 -15.34 -19.44
C LEU A 8 6.91 -16.67 -18.67
N LEU A 9 5.79 -17.36 -18.49
CA LEU A 9 5.74 -18.67 -17.83
C LEU A 9 6.38 -19.80 -18.68
N ARG A 10 6.28 -19.77 -20.00
CA ARG A 10 6.96 -20.74 -20.88
C ARG A 10 8.48 -20.58 -20.90
N GLY A 11 9.01 -19.36 -20.75
CA GLY A 11 10.45 -19.12 -20.62
C GLY A 11 11.05 -19.60 -19.29
N LEU A 12 10.24 -19.69 -18.24
CA LEU A 12 10.68 -20.10 -16.89
C LEU A 12 10.80 -21.62 -16.71
N LEU A 13 10.08 -22.42 -17.49
CA LEU A 13 10.06 -23.89 -17.37
C LEU A 13 11.19 -24.61 -18.12
N LEU A 14 11.94 -23.93 -19.01
CA LEU A 14 12.99 -24.51 -19.82
C LEU A 14 14.43 -24.21 -19.37
N ALA A 15 14.63 -23.48 -18.27
CA ALA A 15 15.96 -23.08 -17.76
C ALA A 15 16.50 -23.95 -16.62
N GLY A 16 16.03 -25.19 -16.48
CA GLY A 16 16.44 -26.11 -15.42
C GLY A 16 17.43 -27.20 -15.88
N ALA A 17 18.62 -26.85 -16.36
CA ALA A 17 19.70 -27.83 -16.52
C ALA A 17 21.05 -27.15 -16.25
N GLY A 18 21.77 -27.73 -15.30
CA GLY A 18 22.93 -27.23 -14.60
C GLY A 18 24.11 -26.71 -15.42
N ARG A 19 24.79 -25.75 -14.79
CA ARG A 19 26.20 -25.47 -15.01
C ARG A 19 26.89 -25.09 -13.71
N ALA A 20 28.06 -25.69 -13.52
CA ALA A 20 28.92 -25.54 -12.36
C ALA A 20 29.37 -24.09 -12.09
N LEU A 21 29.49 -23.77 -10.82
CA LEU A 21 30.05 -22.51 -10.30
C LEU A 21 31.54 -22.42 -10.60
N ALA A 22 31.97 -21.35 -11.26
CA ALA A 22 33.36 -20.95 -11.41
C ALA A 22 33.80 -20.13 -10.18
N PRO A 23 35.10 -20.13 -9.78
CA PRO A 23 35.58 -19.50 -8.56
C PRO A 23 35.56 -17.96 -8.66
N ALA A 24 35.24 -17.36 -7.51
CA ALA A 24 35.03 -15.93 -7.32
C ALA A 24 36.36 -15.19 -7.11
N ASP A 25 37.11 -14.94 -8.16
CA ASP A 25 38.21 -13.97 -8.10
C ASP A 25 38.29 -13.24 -9.43
N THR A 26 37.87 -12.01 -9.40
CA THR A 26 38.04 -10.84 -10.29
C THR A 26 36.73 -10.11 -10.54
N LEU A 27 36.30 -9.27 -9.59
CA LEU A 27 35.24 -8.29 -9.85
C LEU A 27 35.81 -6.87 -9.86
N PRO A 28 35.49 -6.03 -10.85
CA PRO A 28 35.88 -4.62 -10.88
C PRO A 28 35.17 -3.85 -9.76
N ARG A 29 35.89 -2.94 -9.13
CA ARG A 29 35.42 -2.04 -8.07
C ARG A 29 34.14 -1.31 -8.52
N GLY A 30 33.00 -1.57 -7.87
CA GLY A 30 31.73 -0.86 -8.08
C GLY A 30 30.49 -1.72 -8.24
N GLN A 31 30.60 -3.03 -8.36
CA GLN A 31 29.43 -3.93 -8.48
C GLN A 31 29.34 -4.85 -7.28
N TYR A 32 28.56 -4.45 -6.27
CA TYR A 32 28.15 -5.40 -5.23
C TYR A 32 27.04 -6.31 -5.77
N PRO A 33 27.14 -7.65 -5.56
CA PRO A 33 26.09 -8.55 -5.97
C PRO A 33 24.81 -8.27 -5.16
N VAL A 34 23.69 -8.16 -5.88
CA VAL A 34 22.35 -7.76 -5.40
C VAL A 34 21.73 -8.74 -4.40
N LEU A 35 22.40 -9.85 -4.09
CA LEU A 35 21.86 -10.91 -3.27
C LEU A 35 22.94 -11.53 -2.41
N VAL A 36 22.95 -11.01 -1.24
CA VAL A 36 23.66 -11.61 -0.11
C VAL A 36 22.63 -12.54 0.56
N PRO A 37 22.94 -13.82 0.80
CA PRO A 37 22.11 -14.70 1.64
C PRO A 37 21.76 -14.00 2.97
N ALA A 38 20.61 -14.35 3.58
CA ALA A 38 20.15 -13.70 4.81
C ALA A 38 21.23 -13.66 5.90
N ASP A 39 22.07 -14.68 5.97
CA ASP A 39 23.16 -14.82 6.94
C ASP A 39 24.35 -13.87 6.70
N THR A 40 24.41 -13.22 5.53
CA THR A 40 25.47 -12.29 5.16
C THR A 40 25.01 -10.83 5.10
N LEU A 41 23.72 -10.55 5.37
CA LEU A 41 23.16 -9.18 5.40
C LEU A 41 23.69 -8.37 6.57
N VAL A 42 24.07 -9.03 7.68
CA VAL A 42 24.72 -8.39 8.83
C VAL A 42 25.97 -9.17 9.16
N ARG A 43 27.12 -8.49 9.11
CA ARG A 43 28.41 -9.04 9.49
C ARG A 43 29.00 -8.24 10.65
N VAL A 44 29.27 -8.93 11.74
CA VAL A 44 29.86 -8.33 12.94
C VAL A 44 31.25 -8.89 13.17
N VAL A 45 32.25 -8.01 13.22
CA VAL A 45 33.58 -8.31 13.74
C VAL A 45 33.71 -7.56 15.07
N PRO A 46 33.60 -8.26 16.22
CA PRO A 46 33.61 -7.60 17.52
C PRO A 46 35.00 -7.08 17.90
N CYS A 47 35.02 -6.10 18.80
CA CYS A 47 36.27 -5.69 19.47
C CYS A 47 36.67 -6.75 20.46
N SER A 48 37.92 -7.22 20.39
CA SER A 48 38.45 -8.25 21.30
C SER A 48 38.60 -7.69 22.73
N GLY A 49 38.16 -8.48 23.70
CA GLY A 49 38.47 -8.23 25.14
C GLY A 49 37.56 -7.17 25.82
N VAL A 50 36.53 -6.67 25.17
CA VAL A 50 35.61 -5.68 25.77
C VAL A 50 34.14 -6.09 25.59
N ALA A 51 33.30 -5.82 26.60
CA ALA A 51 31.86 -6.07 26.53
C ALA A 51 31.08 -4.95 25.83
N ARG A 52 31.64 -3.75 25.77
CA ARG A 52 31.05 -2.55 25.18
C ARG A 52 32.12 -1.79 24.39
N ALA A 53 31.71 -1.19 23.27
CA ALA A 53 32.62 -0.37 22.46
C ALA A 53 31.92 0.91 21.98
N ALA A 54 32.70 1.99 21.89
CA ALA A 54 32.17 3.26 21.35
C ALA A 54 32.12 3.19 19.83
N VAL A 55 31.08 3.76 19.22
CA VAL A 55 30.95 3.95 17.78
C VAL A 55 31.91 5.05 17.36
N GLY A 56 32.92 4.70 16.58
CA GLY A 56 33.91 5.64 16.06
C GLY A 56 33.38 6.40 14.86
N SER A 57 32.84 5.69 13.89
CA SER A 57 32.23 6.29 12.70
C SER A 57 31.17 5.39 12.08
N VAL A 58 30.24 6.04 11.38
CA VAL A 58 29.18 5.38 10.59
C VAL A 58 29.29 5.84 9.14
N LEU A 59 29.51 4.89 8.24
CA LEU A 59 29.67 5.16 6.80
C LEU A 59 28.50 4.58 6.00
N PHE A 60 28.13 5.25 4.94
CA PHE A 60 27.13 4.79 3.98
C PHE A 60 27.79 4.67 2.61
N LEU A 61 27.53 3.55 1.93
CA LEU A 61 28.06 3.25 0.60
C LEU A 61 26.91 2.94 -0.35
N GLY A 62 26.95 3.51 -1.57
CA GLY A 62 25.96 3.23 -2.61
C GLY A 62 24.75 4.19 -2.64
N ASN A 63 24.70 5.18 -1.77
CA ASN A 63 23.66 6.22 -1.72
C ASN A 63 23.97 7.39 -2.67
N ALA A 64 23.97 7.15 -3.98
CA ALA A 64 24.33 8.16 -4.98
C ALA A 64 23.35 9.35 -5.03
N VAL A 65 22.06 9.11 -4.85
CA VAL A 65 20.98 10.11 -4.86
C VAL A 65 20.54 10.46 -3.44
N THR A 66 20.34 9.46 -2.60
CA THR A 66 19.83 9.63 -1.24
C THR A 66 20.84 10.38 -0.38
N LYS A 67 20.42 11.48 0.23
CA LYS A 67 21.28 12.27 1.11
C LYS A 67 21.61 11.48 2.38
N GLU A 68 22.86 11.45 2.77
CA GLU A 68 23.35 10.72 3.95
C GLU A 68 22.59 11.07 5.25
N ARG A 69 22.22 12.35 5.43
CA ARG A 69 21.39 12.80 6.56
C ARG A 69 20.05 12.05 6.70
N ILE A 70 19.52 11.52 5.57
CA ILE A 70 18.28 10.75 5.57
C ILE A 70 18.52 9.38 6.20
N LEU A 71 19.64 8.77 5.87
CA LEU A 71 20.05 7.47 6.40
C LEU A 71 20.42 7.56 7.88
N ARG A 72 21.20 8.56 8.25
CA ARG A 72 21.59 8.81 9.65
C ARG A 72 20.39 9.02 10.58
N ALA A 73 19.37 9.73 10.10
CA ALA A 73 18.16 9.98 10.90
C ALA A 73 17.30 8.72 11.17
N GLU A 74 17.55 7.62 10.46
CA GLU A 74 16.87 6.34 10.67
C GLU A 74 17.57 5.44 11.69
N LEU A 75 18.81 5.76 12.03
CA LEU A 75 19.59 4.95 12.99
C LEU A 75 19.17 5.27 14.42
N ASP A 76 19.27 4.27 15.30
CA ASP A 76 19.00 4.40 16.73
C ASP A 76 20.29 4.64 17.56
N PHE A 77 21.43 4.82 16.88
CA PHE A 77 22.69 5.18 17.48
C PHE A 77 23.45 6.18 16.59
N HIS A 78 24.36 6.89 17.21
CA HIS A 78 25.20 7.91 16.59
C HIS A 78 26.69 7.67 16.90
N GLU A 79 27.54 8.36 16.20
CA GLU A 79 28.97 8.40 16.51
C GLU A 79 29.17 8.93 17.94
N GLY A 80 30.01 8.24 18.71
CA GLY A 80 30.20 8.52 20.14
C GLY A 80 29.39 7.65 21.10
N ASP A 81 28.27 7.07 20.65
CA ASP A 81 27.46 6.19 21.49
C ASP A 81 28.23 4.91 21.84
N THR A 82 27.99 4.39 23.05
CA THR A 82 28.59 3.12 23.49
C THR A 82 27.58 1.99 23.36
N LEU A 83 27.90 1.00 22.52
CA LEU A 83 27.05 -0.16 22.22
C LEU A 83 27.51 -1.41 22.98
N SER A 84 26.55 -2.25 23.41
CA SER A 84 26.81 -3.60 23.90
C SER A 84 27.17 -4.50 22.72
N LEU A 85 28.29 -5.23 22.84
CA LEU A 85 28.74 -6.16 21.79
C LEU A 85 27.87 -7.43 21.74
N ALA A 86 27.26 -7.82 22.87
CA ALA A 86 26.35 -8.98 22.93
C ALA A 86 25.12 -8.79 22.04
N ASP A 87 24.58 -7.56 21.97
CA ASP A 87 23.37 -7.24 21.22
C ASP A 87 23.66 -6.58 19.86
N LEU A 88 24.94 -6.41 19.50
CA LEU A 88 25.34 -5.62 18.34
C LEU A 88 24.73 -6.15 17.03
N SER A 89 24.75 -7.47 16.83
CA SER A 89 24.17 -8.10 15.63
C SER A 89 22.67 -7.81 15.50
N ALA A 90 21.91 -8.01 16.59
CA ALA A 90 20.47 -7.74 16.62
C ALA A 90 20.17 -6.26 16.38
N ARG A 91 20.97 -5.36 16.94
CA ARG A 91 20.81 -3.91 16.77
C ARG A 91 21.15 -3.45 15.36
N LEU A 92 22.22 -3.98 14.75
CA LEU A 92 22.54 -3.70 13.34
C LEU A 92 21.46 -4.22 12.41
N GLU A 93 20.90 -5.42 12.67
CA GLU A 93 19.78 -5.96 11.89
C GLU A 93 18.53 -5.09 12.02
N ALA A 94 18.21 -4.58 13.20
CA ALA A 94 17.10 -3.67 13.41
C ALA A 94 17.28 -2.38 12.60
N ASN A 95 18.46 -1.78 12.60
CA ASN A 95 18.78 -0.58 11.81
C ASN A 95 18.79 -0.86 10.30
N ARG A 96 19.32 -2.00 9.87
CA ARG A 96 19.26 -2.44 8.48
C ARG A 96 17.81 -2.51 7.99
N ARG A 97 16.91 -3.12 8.79
CA ARG A 97 15.47 -3.18 8.47
C ARG A 97 14.82 -1.80 8.41
N ARG A 98 15.20 -0.86 9.27
CA ARG A 98 14.69 0.52 9.22
C ARG A 98 15.08 1.20 7.92
N LEU A 99 16.34 1.09 7.50
CA LEU A 99 16.81 1.62 6.23
C LEU A 99 16.11 0.94 5.04
N PHE A 100 15.93 -0.39 5.08
CA PHE A 100 15.22 -1.13 4.04
C PHE A 100 13.74 -0.70 3.93
N ASN A 101 13.08 -0.47 5.06
CA ASN A 101 11.68 -0.04 5.14
C ASN A 101 11.45 1.43 4.72
N LEU A 102 12.49 2.19 4.40
CA LEU A 102 12.34 3.46 3.66
C LEU A 102 11.82 3.24 2.23
N GLN A 103 11.84 2.00 1.72
CA GLN A 103 11.51 1.63 0.34
C GLN A 103 12.36 2.33 -0.73
N LEU A 104 13.49 2.89 -0.33
CA LEU A 104 14.43 3.55 -1.23
C LEU A 104 15.49 2.59 -1.82
N PHE A 105 15.60 1.38 -1.25
CA PHE A 105 16.68 0.45 -1.55
C PHE A 105 16.16 -0.93 -1.93
N HIS A 106 16.86 -1.57 -2.88
CA HIS A 106 16.66 -2.98 -3.21
C HIS A 106 17.33 -3.90 -2.20
N ALA A 107 18.50 -3.47 -1.70
CA ALA A 107 19.25 -4.19 -0.71
C ALA A 107 19.91 -3.21 0.28
N VAL A 108 19.99 -3.63 1.51
CA VAL A 108 20.73 -2.96 2.58
C VAL A 108 21.52 -4.03 3.31
N VAL A 109 22.82 -3.84 3.42
CA VAL A 109 23.73 -4.67 4.21
C VAL A 109 24.33 -3.83 5.34
N ALA A 110 24.58 -4.44 6.48
CA ALA A 110 25.20 -3.79 7.61
C ALA A 110 26.45 -4.57 8.02
N GLN A 111 27.56 -3.87 8.19
CA GLN A 111 28.81 -4.47 8.64
C GLN A 111 29.39 -3.63 9.77
N SER A 112 30.03 -4.29 10.72
CA SER A 112 30.83 -3.63 11.73
C SER A 112 32.20 -4.28 11.84
N THR A 113 33.20 -3.45 12.07
CA THR A 113 34.57 -3.88 12.34
C THR A 113 35.12 -3.05 13.50
N CYS A 114 36.06 -3.61 14.23
CA CYS A 114 36.76 -2.87 15.27
C CYS A 114 38.07 -2.29 14.72
N SER A 115 38.26 -0.98 14.91
CA SER A 115 39.46 -0.27 14.56
C SER A 115 39.87 0.65 15.70
N GLY A 116 41.08 0.45 16.26
CA GLY A 116 41.57 1.27 17.38
C GLY A 116 40.70 1.25 18.64
N GLY A 117 40.06 0.09 18.95
CA GLY A 117 39.15 -0.04 20.09
C GLY A 117 37.76 0.61 19.92
N ARG A 118 37.47 1.10 18.74
CA ARG A 118 36.17 1.70 18.38
C ARG A 118 35.49 0.93 17.26
N LEU A 119 34.16 0.95 17.23
CA LEU A 119 33.37 0.33 16.18
C LEU A 119 33.31 1.24 14.95
N LEU A 120 33.70 0.72 13.82
CA LEU A 120 33.39 1.28 12.50
C LEU A 120 32.16 0.52 11.98
N VAL A 121 31.05 1.22 11.72
CA VAL A 121 29.83 0.64 11.18
C VAL A 121 29.64 1.13 9.73
N VAL A 122 29.42 0.19 8.81
CA VAL A 122 29.22 0.48 7.38
C VAL A 122 27.88 -0.06 6.95
N PHE A 123 27.04 0.80 6.37
CA PHE A 123 25.80 0.41 5.69
C PHE A 123 25.99 0.51 4.18
N GLY A 124 25.98 -0.63 3.51
CA GLY A 124 25.94 -0.70 2.04
C GLY A 124 24.50 -0.69 1.58
N VAL A 125 24.13 0.23 0.69
CA VAL A 125 22.79 0.33 0.15
C VAL A 125 22.82 0.26 -1.37
N GLN A 126 21.78 -0.36 -1.96
CA GLN A 126 21.55 -0.34 -3.39
C GLN A 126 20.24 0.39 -3.68
N GLU A 127 20.35 1.55 -4.30
CA GLU A 127 19.20 2.42 -4.57
C GLU A 127 18.28 1.81 -5.61
N ARG A 128 16.96 2.01 -5.41
CA ARG A 128 15.91 1.69 -6.37
C ARG A 128 15.85 2.73 -7.49
N TRP A 129 15.09 2.41 -8.51
CA TRP A 129 14.60 3.41 -9.45
C TRP A 129 13.53 4.26 -8.74
N TYR A 130 13.62 5.58 -8.86
CA TYR A 130 12.74 6.49 -8.10
C TYR A 130 11.63 7.12 -8.93
N THR A 131 11.70 7.05 -10.26
CA THR A 131 10.73 7.65 -11.15
C THR A 131 9.93 6.56 -11.85
N PHE A 132 8.65 6.44 -11.54
CA PHE A 132 7.76 5.44 -12.12
C PHE A 132 6.69 6.11 -12.96
N PRO A 133 6.93 6.32 -14.28
CA PRO A 133 5.88 6.66 -15.21
C PRO A 133 5.10 5.39 -15.56
N VAL A 134 3.83 5.35 -15.19
CA VAL A 134 2.92 4.25 -15.50
C VAL A 134 1.87 4.77 -16.46
N PRO A 135 1.84 4.30 -17.73
CA PRO A 135 0.78 4.65 -18.65
C PRO A 135 -0.56 4.13 -18.12
N ILE A 136 -1.56 4.99 -18.12
CA ILE A 136 -2.94 4.63 -17.80
C ILE A 136 -3.60 4.18 -19.09
N LEU A 137 -4.13 2.97 -19.07
CA LEU A 137 -5.02 2.43 -20.09
C LEU A 137 -6.03 1.55 -19.37
N SER A 138 -7.22 2.06 -19.14
CA SER A 138 -8.26 1.34 -18.41
C SER A 138 -9.60 1.42 -19.13
N LEU A 139 -10.40 0.37 -18.96
CA LEU A 139 -11.74 0.31 -19.49
C LEU A 139 -12.69 0.96 -18.47
N ALA A 140 -13.59 1.81 -18.94
CA ALA A 140 -14.55 2.50 -18.08
C ALA A 140 -15.73 1.61 -17.64
N ASP A 141 -15.69 0.33 -17.94
CA ASP A 141 -16.64 -0.69 -17.50
C ASP A 141 -16.00 -1.63 -16.48
N ARG A 142 -16.80 -2.27 -15.65
CA ARG A 142 -16.32 -3.13 -14.53
C ARG A 142 -15.46 -4.30 -14.99
N ASN A 143 -15.70 -4.81 -16.19
CA ASN A 143 -14.95 -5.94 -16.75
C ASN A 143 -14.91 -5.89 -18.27
N LEU A 144 -13.97 -6.60 -18.86
CA LEU A 144 -13.77 -6.67 -20.29
C LEU A 144 -15.02 -7.17 -21.06
N ARG A 145 -15.76 -8.13 -20.49
CA ARG A 145 -16.96 -8.70 -21.12
C ARG A 145 -18.06 -7.64 -21.26
N SER A 146 -18.32 -6.88 -20.20
CA SER A 146 -19.26 -5.78 -20.21
C SER A 146 -18.88 -4.69 -21.21
N TRP A 147 -17.58 -4.41 -21.33
CA TRP A 147 -17.05 -3.44 -22.28
C TRP A 147 -17.19 -3.93 -23.72
N LEU A 148 -16.85 -5.19 -24.04
CA LEU A 148 -16.94 -5.79 -25.37
C LEU A 148 -18.39 -5.83 -25.87
N ALA A 149 -19.36 -6.03 -25.00
CA ALA A 149 -20.78 -6.07 -25.34
C ALA A 149 -21.37 -4.70 -25.76
N ARG A 150 -20.59 -3.60 -25.71
CA ARG A 150 -21.06 -2.26 -26.02
C ARG A 150 -20.69 -1.81 -27.42
N PRO A 151 -21.64 -1.17 -28.15
CA PRO A 151 -21.34 -0.60 -29.47
C PRO A 151 -20.37 0.59 -29.38
N ASP A 152 -20.43 1.37 -28.29
CA ASP A 152 -19.62 2.57 -28.06
C ASP A 152 -18.33 2.31 -27.25
N ARG A 153 -17.90 1.04 -27.14
CA ARG A 153 -16.81 0.60 -26.28
C ARG A 153 -15.50 1.41 -26.40
N TRP A 154 -15.14 1.84 -27.59
CA TRP A 154 -13.91 2.63 -27.79
C TRP A 154 -13.97 4.05 -27.23
N ARG A 155 -15.17 4.62 -27.06
CA ARG A 155 -15.37 5.90 -26.35
C ARG A 155 -15.29 5.74 -24.83
N ARG A 156 -15.21 4.48 -24.34
CA ARG A 156 -15.25 4.10 -22.92
C ARG A 156 -13.89 3.59 -22.48
N VAL A 157 -12.87 4.31 -22.85
CA VAL A 157 -11.48 4.03 -22.49
C VAL A 157 -10.92 5.27 -21.80
N ASP A 158 -10.26 5.04 -20.69
CA ASP A 158 -9.45 6.03 -20.00
C ASP A 158 -7.99 5.82 -20.35
N TYR A 159 -7.29 6.89 -20.65
CA TYR A 159 -5.88 6.88 -20.98
C TYR A 159 -5.16 8.05 -20.32
N GLY A 160 -3.87 7.89 -20.11
CA GLY A 160 -3.09 8.95 -19.46
C GLY A 160 -1.76 8.49 -18.92
N LEU A 161 -1.28 9.23 -17.95
CA LEU A 161 0.01 8.98 -17.32
C LEU A 161 -0.09 9.21 -15.81
N HIS A 162 0.32 8.21 -15.05
CA HIS A 162 0.55 8.30 -13.62
C HIS A 162 2.08 8.30 -13.38
N VAL A 163 2.57 9.32 -12.72
CA VAL A 163 3.99 9.46 -12.40
C VAL A 163 4.15 9.53 -10.89
N THR A 164 4.89 8.58 -10.35
CA THR A 164 5.35 8.64 -8.97
C THR A 164 6.86 8.88 -8.97
N GLN A 165 7.28 9.99 -8.38
CA GLN A 165 8.66 10.31 -8.11
C GLN A 165 8.92 10.14 -6.62
N SER A 166 9.54 9.02 -6.25
CA SER A 166 10.04 8.79 -4.90
C SER A 166 11.41 9.41 -4.71
N ASN A 167 11.79 9.63 -3.48
CA ASN A 167 13.10 10.23 -3.12
C ASN A 167 13.41 11.53 -3.87
N PHE A 168 12.39 12.36 -4.07
CA PHE A 168 12.56 13.65 -4.73
C PHE A 168 13.66 14.46 -4.04
N ARG A 169 14.59 14.98 -4.80
CA ARG A 169 15.79 15.70 -4.33
C ARG A 169 16.71 14.89 -3.37
N GLY A 170 16.55 13.57 -3.30
CA GLY A 170 17.31 12.69 -2.40
C GLY A 170 16.93 12.84 -0.92
N ARG A 171 15.73 13.35 -0.63
CA ARG A 171 15.27 13.68 0.74
C ARG A 171 14.18 12.76 1.27
N ASN A 172 13.94 11.63 0.60
CA ASN A 172 12.80 10.76 0.89
C ASN A 172 11.45 11.50 0.76
N GLU A 173 11.40 12.50 -0.11
CA GLU A 173 10.18 13.22 -0.48
C GLU A 173 9.52 12.48 -1.64
N GLN A 174 8.19 12.58 -1.74
CA GLN A 174 7.42 11.97 -2.82
C GLN A 174 6.61 13.02 -3.57
N VAL A 175 6.59 12.90 -4.88
CA VAL A 175 5.70 13.66 -5.77
C VAL A 175 4.87 12.65 -6.56
N ILE A 176 3.56 12.82 -6.56
CA ILE A 176 2.63 12.02 -7.34
C ILE A 176 1.90 12.96 -8.29
N ALA A 177 1.95 12.69 -9.58
CA ALA A 177 1.18 13.39 -10.60
C ALA A 177 0.34 12.37 -11.38
N ASN A 178 -0.93 12.66 -11.57
CA ASN A 178 -1.86 11.82 -12.33
C ASN A 178 -2.61 12.67 -13.36
N LEU A 179 -2.44 12.32 -14.61
CA LEU A 179 -3.16 12.91 -15.72
C LEU A 179 -3.93 11.79 -16.44
N GLN A 180 -5.23 11.72 -16.19
CA GLN A 180 -6.12 10.76 -16.85
C GLN A 180 -7.15 11.52 -17.67
N LEU A 181 -7.33 11.07 -18.90
CA LEU A 181 -8.24 11.62 -19.91
C LEU A 181 -9.08 10.48 -20.48
N GLY A 182 -10.09 10.84 -21.27
CA GLY A 182 -10.95 9.88 -21.95
C GLY A 182 -12.38 9.92 -21.43
N PHE A 183 -12.93 8.76 -21.10
CA PHE A 183 -14.29 8.63 -20.57
C PHE A 183 -14.43 9.30 -19.20
N ASN A 184 -13.51 9.03 -18.30
CA ASN A 184 -13.34 9.74 -17.04
C ASN A 184 -12.14 10.67 -17.15
N ARG A 185 -12.10 11.71 -16.30
CA ARG A 185 -10.99 12.64 -16.23
C ARG A 185 -10.52 12.76 -14.80
N LYS A 186 -9.19 12.73 -14.60
CA LYS A 186 -8.59 12.87 -13.28
C LYS A 186 -7.26 13.61 -13.38
N TYR A 187 -7.15 14.68 -12.61
CA TYR A 187 -5.96 15.51 -12.51
C TYR A 187 -5.55 15.56 -11.05
N GLU A 188 -4.35 15.09 -10.75
CA GLU A 188 -3.85 15.06 -9.38
C GLU A 188 -2.41 15.48 -9.31
N LEU A 189 -2.09 16.22 -8.25
CA LEU A 189 -0.74 16.54 -7.88
C LEU A 189 -0.63 16.51 -6.35
N PHE A 190 0.24 15.64 -5.83
CA PHE A 190 0.51 15.50 -4.41
C PHE A 190 2.00 15.58 -4.15
N TYR A 191 2.35 16.22 -3.07
CA TYR A 191 3.70 16.28 -2.54
C TYR A 191 3.69 15.86 -1.08
N GLU A 192 4.63 15.01 -0.70
CA GLU A 192 4.80 14.52 0.65
C GLU A 192 6.27 14.62 1.06
N ALA A 193 6.52 15.28 2.19
CA ALA A 193 7.83 15.36 2.82
C ALA A 193 7.71 14.78 4.24
N PRO A 194 8.07 13.51 4.45
CA PRO A 194 7.82 12.80 5.72
C PRO A 194 8.68 13.31 6.88
N GLY A 195 9.72 14.10 6.60
CA GLY A 195 10.54 14.68 7.64
C GLY A 195 11.43 15.80 7.13
N LEU A 196 11.32 16.96 7.76
CA LEU A 196 12.09 18.17 7.48
C LEU A 196 13.12 18.44 8.59
N GLY A 197 14.16 19.23 8.24
CA GLY A 197 15.19 19.63 9.17
C GLY A 197 16.17 18.52 9.57
N HIS A 198 16.98 18.79 10.57
CA HIS A 198 18.04 17.88 11.03
C HIS A 198 17.46 16.64 11.73
N TYR A 199 16.49 16.84 12.60
CA TYR A 199 15.87 15.74 13.39
C TYR A 199 14.75 15.00 12.67
N ARG A 200 14.29 15.49 11.51
CA ARG A 200 13.24 14.88 10.69
C ARG A 200 11.96 14.48 11.46
N ARG A 201 11.66 15.18 12.54
CA ARG A 201 10.48 14.91 13.36
C ARG A 201 9.21 15.52 12.79
N LEU A 202 9.36 16.66 12.10
CA LEU A 202 8.24 17.37 11.50
C LEU A 202 8.32 17.26 9.98
N GLY A 203 7.23 16.87 9.35
CA GLY A 203 7.06 16.83 7.90
C GLY A 203 5.78 17.52 7.49
N PHE A 204 5.54 17.62 6.20
CA PHE A 204 4.28 18.12 5.66
C PHE A 204 3.92 17.44 4.35
N GLY A 205 2.62 17.46 4.03
CA GLY A 205 2.10 17.05 2.76
C GLY A 205 1.11 18.07 2.24
N ALA A 206 0.99 18.21 0.93
CA ALA A 206 -0.02 19.05 0.28
C ALA A 206 -0.36 18.47 -1.09
N GLY A 207 -1.59 18.72 -1.55
CA GLY A 207 -1.98 18.29 -2.87
C GLY A 207 -3.38 18.69 -3.24
N ALA A 208 -3.71 18.45 -4.50
CA ALA A 208 -5.04 18.70 -5.03
C ALA A 208 -5.41 17.63 -6.05
N SER A 209 -6.71 17.36 -6.16
CA SER A 209 -7.30 16.43 -7.13
C SER A 209 -8.57 17.02 -7.70
N TYR A 210 -8.74 16.87 -9.02
CA TYR A 210 -9.98 17.14 -9.72
C TYR A 210 -10.39 15.92 -10.53
N TYR A 211 -11.59 15.43 -10.28
CA TYR A 211 -12.13 14.22 -10.87
C TYR A 211 -13.50 14.46 -11.50
N GLN A 212 -13.70 13.94 -12.70
CA GLN A 212 -14.99 13.92 -13.40
C GLN A 212 -15.24 12.52 -13.93
N SER A 213 -16.44 11.98 -13.73
CA SER A 213 -16.83 10.68 -14.28
C SER A 213 -18.14 10.77 -15.04
N ARG A 214 -18.21 10.05 -16.17
CA ARG A 214 -19.46 9.86 -16.95
C ARG A 214 -20.34 8.75 -16.40
N THR A 215 -19.88 8.04 -15.36
CA THR A 215 -20.65 7.02 -14.66
C THR A 215 -20.63 7.29 -13.17
N LEU A 216 -21.78 7.17 -12.53
CA LEU A 216 -21.93 7.29 -11.10
C LEU A 216 -22.85 6.18 -10.57
N ASP A 217 -22.37 5.42 -9.61
CA ASP A 217 -23.22 4.48 -8.87
C ASP A 217 -24.09 5.28 -7.90
N TYR A 218 -25.38 5.41 -8.23
CA TYR A 218 -26.28 6.31 -7.52
C TYR A 218 -27.12 5.64 -6.44
N VAL A 219 -27.24 4.30 -6.46
CA VAL A 219 -28.01 3.54 -5.47
C VAL A 219 -27.49 2.10 -5.41
N THR A 220 -27.67 1.45 -4.26
CA THR A 220 -27.46 0.00 -4.08
C THR A 220 -28.80 -0.71 -4.10
N ARG A 221 -28.97 -1.69 -4.99
CA ARG A 221 -30.16 -2.56 -5.09
C ARG A 221 -29.72 -4.01 -5.18
N ALA A 222 -30.38 -4.89 -4.42
CA ALA A 222 -30.04 -6.29 -4.31
C ALA A 222 -28.52 -6.48 -4.00
N ASP A 223 -28.02 -5.64 -3.08
CA ASP A 223 -26.63 -5.62 -2.63
C ASP A 223 -25.59 -5.36 -3.74
N ARG A 224 -26.01 -4.73 -4.84
CA ARG A 224 -25.16 -4.36 -5.98
C ARG A 224 -25.33 -2.89 -6.35
N LEU A 225 -24.25 -2.30 -6.84
CA LEU A 225 -24.25 -0.91 -7.31
C LEU A 225 -25.01 -0.78 -8.62
N VAL A 226 -25.89 0.19 -8.69
CA VAL A 226 -26.62 0.56 -9.91
C VAL A 226 -26.00 1.82 -10.51
N PRO A 227 -25.35 1.72 -11.69
CA PRO A 227 -24.71 2.86 -12.31
C PRO A 227 -25.73 3.74 -13.07
N LEU A 228 -25.67 5.04 -12.86
CA LEU A 228 -26.20 6.06 -13.76
C LEU A 228 -25.11 6.45 -14.75
N ARG A 229 -25.46 6.47 -16.02
CA ARG A 229 -24.57 6.86 -17.11
C ARG A 229 -25.13 8.10 -17.79
N ALA A 230 -24.23 9.02 -18.10
CA ALA A 230 -24.58 10.19 -18.88
C ALA A 230 -23.99 10.07 -20.30
N ASP A 231 -24.81 10.24 -21.31
CA ASP A 231 -24.36 10.30 -22.69
C ASP A 231 -23.63 11.61 -22.98
N ALA A 232 -24.07 12.70 -22.31
CA ALA A 232 -23.43 14.00 -22.34
C ALA A 232 -23.13 14.51 -20.91
N GLY A 233 -21.97 15.16 -20.76
CA GLY A 233 -21.56 15.74 -19.49
C GLY A 233 -20.98 14.70 -18.49
N PHE A 234 -20.89 15.12 -17.25
CA PHE A 234 -20.37 14.34 -16.15
C PHE A 234 -21.35 14.35 -14.99
N PRO A 235 -22.00 13.21 -14.69
CA PRO A 235 -22.94 13.10 -13.56
C PRO A 235 -22.30 13.35 -12.22
N ILE A 236 -21.00 13.26 -12.09
CA ILE A 236 -20.25 13.60 -10.87
C ILE A 236 -18.96 14.34 -11.18
N GLN A 237 -18.71 15.39 -10.39
CA GLN A 237 -17.47 16.14 -10.38
C GLN A 237 -17.03 16.32 -8.92
N ARG A 238 -15.75 16.15 -8.67
CA ARG A 238 -15.16 16.29 -7.35
C ARG A 238 -13.86 17.06 -7.43
N PHE A 239 -13.73 18.04 -6.59
CA PHE A 239 -12.47 18.72 -6.33
C PHE A 239 -12.14 18.59 -4.86
N TYR A 240 -10.87 18.32 -4.54
CA TYR A 240 -10.38 18.53 -3.22
C TYR A 240 -8.94 19.06 -3.24
N ALA A 241 -8.60 19.85 -2.20
CA ALA A 241 -7.26 20.30 -1.91
C ALA A 241 -6.97 19.99 -0.45
N THR A 242 -5.77 19.56 -0.16
CA THR A 242 -5.34 19.16 1.18
C THR A 242 -3.98 19.72 1.51
N ALA A 243 -3.79 20.04 2.78
CA ALA A 243 -2.49 20.34 3.37
C ALA A 243 -2.45 19.78 4.80
N GLY A 244 -1.29 19.30 5.23
CA GLY A 244 -1.19 18.70 6.54
C GLY A 244 0.22 18.57 7.07
N LEU A 245 0.30 18.32 8.35
CA LEU A 245 1.53 18.16 9.10
C LEU A 245 1.76 16.69 9.44
N ARG A 246 3.01 16.29 9.49
CA ARG A 246 3.48 14.96 9.83
C ARG A 246 4.37 15.06 11.05
N LEU A 247 4.00 14.42 12.15
CA LEU A 247 4.81 14.38 13.37
C LEU A 247 5.34 12.96 13.56
N ARG A 248 6.63 12.80 13.42
CA ARG A 248 7.32 11.52 13.59
C ARG A 248 7.81 11.40 15.02
N HIS A 249 7.15 10.57 15.81
CA HIS A 249 7.54 10.30 17.21
C HIS A 249 8.76 9.36 17.25
N THR A 250 8.68 8.28 16.46
CA THR A 250 9.78 7.32 16.27
C THR A 250 9.81 6.88 14.81
N VAL A 251 10.79 6.07 14.43
CA VAL A 251 10.89 5.48 13.09
C VAL A 251 9.61 4.71 12.69
N GLN A 252 8.93 4.13 13.68
CA GLN A 252 7.78 3.26 13.50
C GLN A 252 6.45 3.92 13.87
N PHE A 253 6.47 5.15 14.40
CA PHE A 253 5.28 5.83 14.90
C PHE A 253 5.17 7.24 14.33
N LEU A 254 4.14 7.47 13.52
CA LEU A 254 3.83 8.70 12.82
C LEU A 254 2.41 9.17 13.19
N THR A 255 2.25 10.46 13.44
CA THR A 255 0.95 11.14 13.54
C THR A 255 0.85 12.17 12.43
N ALA A 256 -0.25 12.19 11.70
CA ALA A 256 -0.55 13.15 10.66
C ALA A 256 -1.82 13.93 11.00
N LEU A 257 -1.81 15.22 10.75
CA LEU A 257 -2.98 16.09 10.83
C LEU A 257 -3.16 16.78 9.49
N ASP A 258 -4.25 16.47 8.80
CA ASP A 258 -4.58 17.02 7.50
C ASP A 258 -5.84 17.88 7.58
N ALA A 259 -5.79 19.05 6.95
CA ALA A 259 -6.96 19.89 6.66
C ALA A 259 -7.21 19.84 5.16
N SER A 260 -8.45 19.59 4.75
CA SER A 260 -8.81 19.52 3.34
C SER A 260 -10.12 20.22 3.06
N TYR A 261 -10.19 20.88 1.90
CA TYR A 261 -11.40 21.46 1.34
C TYR A 261 -11.92 20.56 0.23
N HIS A 262 -13.23 20.28 0.25
CA HIS A 262 -13.90 19.44 -0.73
C HIS A 262 -15.06 20.19 -1.35
N ARG A 263 -15.19 20.06 -2.68
CA ARG A 263 -16.35 20.48 -3.44
C ARG A 263 -16.79 19.33 -4.34
N GLU A 264 -18.01 18.89 -4.16
CA GLU A 264 -18.59 17.77 -4.91
C GLU A 264 -19.89 18.20 -5.54
N GLN A 265 -20.08 17.83 -6.81
CA GLN A 265 -21.25 18.18 -7.59
C GLN A 265 -21.77 16.95 -8.32
N ILE A 266 -23.08 16.78 -8.32
CA ILE A 266 -23.81 15.77 -9.10
C ILE A 266 -24.83 16.47 -10.00
N ASN A 267 -25.22 15.80 -11.09
CA ASN A 267 -26.28 16.34 -11.94
C ASN A 267 -27.69 16.09 -11.35
N ASP A 268 -28.69 16.80 -11.85
CA ASP A 268 -30.09 16.70 -11.39
C ASP A 268 -30.69 15.31 -11.57
N SER A 269 -30.22 14.54 -12.55
CA SER A 269 -30.68 13.14 -12.74
C SER A 269 -30.33 12.27 -11.55
N VAL A 270 -29.13 12.41 -10.97
CA VAL A 270 -28.74 11.67 -9.76
C VAL A 270 -29.67 12.03 -8.60
N LYS A 271 -29.90 13.31 -8.36
CA LYS A 271 -30.84 13.80 -7.33
C LYS A 271 -32.26 13.27 -7.55
N ARG A 272 -32.73 13.22 -8.80
CA ARG A 272 -34.07 12.70 -9.14
C ARG A 272 -34.20 11.20 -8.85
N TYR A 273 -33.16 10.40 -9.18
CA TYR A 273 -33.20 8.95 -8.97
C TYR A 273 -32.87 8.52 -7.52
N ASN A 274 -32.05 9.32 -6.84
CA ASN A 274 -31.73 9.12 -5.43
C ASN A 274 -31.61 10.48 -4.71
N PRO A 275 -32.72 11.00 -4.15
CA PRO A 275 -32.68 12.24 -3.39
C PRO A 275 -31.74 12.20 -2.19
N ASP A 276 -31.53 11.03 -1.59
CA ASP A 276 -30.67 10.86 -0.42
C ASP A 276 -29.18 10.85 -0.77
N TYR A 277 -28.82 10.89 -2.07
CA TYR A 277 -27.42 10.84 -2.50
C TYR A 277 -26.58 11.93 -1.79
N TYR A 278 -27.04 13.19 -1.82
CA TYR A 278 -26.54 14.32 -1.05
C TYR A 278 -27.67 15.02 -0.27
N GLN A 279 -28.60 14.27 0.28
CA GLN A 279 -29.69 14.81 1.11
C GLN A 279 -30.49 15.93 0.41
N GLY A 280 -30.94 15.66 -0.83
CA GLY A 280 -31.72 16.58 -1.63
C GLY A 280 -30.93 17.67 -2.34
N ARG A 281 -29.60 17.65 -2.31
CA ARG A 281 -28.73 18.63 -2.95
C ARG A 281 -28.05 18.08 -4.19
N THR A 282 -27.59 18.95 -5.07
CA THR A 282 -26.76 18.64 -6.23
C THR A 282 -25.30 19.03 -6.02
N GLN A 283 -25.04 19.87 -5.03
CA GLN A 283 -23.69 20.30 -4.67
C GLN A 283 -23.53 20.27 -3.16
N ARG A 284 -22.35 19.91 -2.71
CA ARG A 284 -21.92 20.04 -1.31
C ARG A 284 -20.48 20.50 -1.23
N GLU A 285 -20.21 21.32 -0.24
CA GLU A 285 -18.87 21.81 0.10
C GLU A 285 -18.62 21.59 1.58
N TYR A 286 -17.42 21.14 1.92
CA TYR A 286 -17.06 20.91 3.30
C TYR A 286 -15.56 21.01 3.53
N LEU A 287 -15.21 21.36 4.76
CA LEU A 287 -13.86 21.21 5.31
C LEU A 287 -13.78 19.89 6.06
N ALA A 288 -12.70 19.17 5.90
CA ALA A 288 -12.42 17.98 6.67
C ALA A 288 -11.10 18.12 7.43
N LEU A 289 -11.14 17.82 8.73
CA LEU A 289 -9.97 17.67 9.58
C LEU A 289 -9.76 16.19 9.84
N THR A 290 -8.59 15.68 9.49
CA THR A 290 -8.25 14.26 9.62
C THR A 290 -7.00 14.10 10.46
N LEU A 291 -7.14 13.43 11.61
CA LEU A 291 -6.04 13.01 12.46
C LEU A 291 -5.78 11.52 12.23
N THR A 292 -4.60 11.18 11.77
CA THR A 292 -4.17 9.78 11.56
C THR A 292 -2.96 9.48 12.42
N SER A 293 -3.03 8.41 13.19
CA SER A 293 -1.92 7.91 14.00
C SER A 293 -1.58 6.49 13.54
N THR A 294 -0.34 6.27 13.12
CA THR A 294 0.10 5.01 12.51
C THR A 294 1.32 4.46 13.22
N ARG A 295 1.23 3.23 13.71
CA ARG A 295 2.37 2.45 14.21
C ARG A 295 2.62 1.26 13.28
N ASN A 296 3.79 1.22 12.65
CA ASN A 296 4.15 0.18 11.69
C ASN A 296 5.46 -0.50 12.08
N GLN A 297 5.35 -1.76 12.49
CA GLN A 297 6.45 -2.61 12.93
C GLN A 297 6.55 -3.89 12.08
N ARG A 298 5.97 -3.88 10.88
CA ARG A 298 6.06 -5.00 9.94
C ARG A 298 7.49 -5.17 9.43
N ASN A 299 7.88 -6.41 9.17
CA ASN A 299 9.19 -6.72 8.57
C ASN A 299 9.32 -6.17 7.14
N THR A 300 8.22 -6.21 6.37
CA THR A 300 8.09 -5.60 5.03
C THR A 300 6.74 -4.93 4.90
N PHE A 301 6.57 -4.03 3.92
CA PHE A 301 5.27 -3.38 3.69
C PHE A 301 4.37 -4.18 2.74
N ALA A 302 4.94 -4.76 1.69
CA ALA A 302 4.20 -5.41 0.62
C ALA A 302 3.57 -6.75 1.01
N TYR A 303 4.36 -7.64 1.60
CA TYR A 303 3.92 -8.96 2.04
C TYR A 303 4.50 -9.26 3.43
N PRO A 304 3.88 -8.73 4.48
CA PRO A 304 4.37 -8.91 5.83
C PRO A 304 4.22 -10.35 6.31
N LEU A 305 5.28 -10.90 6.87
CA LEU A 305 5.30 -12.23 7.46
C LEU A 305 5.44 -12.17 8.99
N THR A 306 5.98 -11.06 9.51
CA THR A 306 6.16 -10.85 10.95
C THR A 306 5.94 -9.38 11.32
N GLY A 307 5.58 -9.15 12.58
CA GLY A 307 5.40 -7.81 13.11
C GLY A 307 3.95 -7.41 13.28
N GLN A 308 3.70 -6.12 13.37
CA GLN A 308 2.35 -5.56 13.58
C GLN A 308 2.17 -4.21 12.91
N TYR A 309 0.93 -3.90 12.62
CA TYR A 309 0.48 -2.60 12.12
C TYR A 309 -0.74 -2.16 12.91
N ALA A 310 -0.78 -0.89 13.30
CA ALA A 310 -1.94 -0.28 13.92
C ALA A 310 -2.12 1.13 13.39
N GLN A 311 -3.34 1.48 13.00
CA GLN A 311 -3.70 2.81 12.54
C GLN A 311 -5.06 3.21 13.09
N ALA A 312 -5.13 4.43 13.60
CA ALA A 312 -6.38 5.08 13.98
C ALA A 312 -6.52 6.36 13.15
N THR A 313 -7.67 6.55 12.52
CA THR A 313 -7.99 7.73 11.73
C THR A 313 -9.30 8.32 12.24
N LEU A 314 -9.25 9.57 12.71
CA LEU A 314 -10.41 10.37 13.09
C LEU A 314 -10.60 11.47 12.06
N THR A 315 -11.75 11.50 11.38
CA THR A 315 -12.10 12.53 10.41
C THR A 315 -13.34 13.26 10.88
N HIS A 316 -13.29 14.59 10.92
CA HIS A 316 -14.44 15.44 11.18
C HIS A 316 -14.70 16.32 9.96
N ARG A 317 -15.90 16.21 9.38
CA ARG A 317 -16.36 16.99 8.22
C ARG A 317 -17.35 18.06 8.67
N ILE A 318 -17.06 19.29 8.33
CA ILE A 318 -17.89 20.46 8.59
C ILE A 318 -18.42 20.94 7.24
N PHE A 319 -19.71 20.74 6.99
CA PHE A 319 -20.35 21.21 5.76
C PHE A 319 -20.52 22.72 5.81
N LEU A 320 -20.25 23.41 4.69
CA LEU A 320 -20.29 24.86 4.61
C LEU A 320 -21.73 25.40 4.44
N ASP A 321 -22.68 24.52 4.26
CA ASP A 321 -24.09 24.87 4.31
C ASP A 321 -24.65 24.67 5.73
N ALA A 322 -25.53 25.58 6.15
CA ALA A 322 -26.06 25.63 7.52
C ALA A 322 -26.98 24.45 7.90
N THR A 323 -27.42 23.64 6.95
CA THR A 323 -28.47 22.63 7.17
C THR A 323 -27.96 21.20 7.16
N THR A 324 -26.79 20.94 6.56
CA THR A 324 -26.19 19.60 6.55
C THR A 324 -25.43 19.34 7.87
N PRO A 325 -25.81 18.32 8.64
CA PRO A 325 -25.14 18.02 9.90
C PRO A 325 -23.71 17.55 9.65
N SER A 326 -22.79 17.93 10.55
CA SER A 326 -21.41 17.46 10.53
C SER A 326 -21.35 15.93 10.59
N LEU A 327 -20.27 15.38 10.03
CA LEU A 327 -19.99 13.95 10.05
C LEU A 327 -18.63 13.70 10.71
N THR A 328 -18.64 12.96 11.80
CA THR A 328 -17.42 12.44 12.43
C THR A 328 -17.28 10.96 12.12
N ALA A 329 -16.12 10.53 11.63
CA ALA A 329 -15.81 9.12 11.35
C ALA A 329 -14.55 8.71 12.10
N LEU A 330 -14.61 7.59 12.79
CA LEU A 330 -13.47 6.91 13.41
C LEU A 330 -13.23 5.60 12.66
N ARG A 331 -12.02 5.42 12.12
CA ARG A 331 -11.56 4.17 11.50
C ARG A 331 -10.37 3.61 12.26
N LEU A 332 -10.40 2.32 12.55
CA LEU A 332 -9.34 1.58 13.21
C LEU A 332 -8.92 0.42 12.32
N ASN A 333 -7.62 0.29 12.11
CA ASN A 333 -7.01 -0.84 11.40
C ASN A 333 -5.94 -1.44 12.31
N TYR A 334 -5.96 -2.75 12.46
CA TYR A 334 -4.93 -3.50 13.17
C TYR A 334 -4.57 -4.75 12.38
N ALA A 335 -3.28 -5.05 12.28
CA ALA A 335 -2.83 -6.30 11.71
C ALA A 335 -1.68 -6.89 12.53
N ARG A 336 -1.69 -8.20 12.68
CA ARG A 336 -0.63 -8.97 13.34
C ARG A 336 -0.16 -10.08 12.45
N TYR A 337 1.15 -10.25 12.36
CA TYR A 337 1.82 -11.28 11.56
C TYR A 337 2.76 -12.07 12.45
N LEU A 338 2.68 -13.39 12.41
CA LEU A 338 3.44 -14.30 13.26
C LEU A 338 4.09 -15.39 12.42
N ALA A 339 5.39 -15.59 12.61
CA ALA A 339 6.08 -16.78 12.09
C ALA A 339 5.84 -17.93 13.06
N LEU A 340 5.25 -19.02 12.59
CA LEU A 340 4.97 -20.23 13.40
C LEU A 340 6.07 -21.28 13.31
N GLY A 341 7.08 -21.04 12.46
CA GLY A 341 8.13 -22.01 12.17
C GLY A 341 7.83 -22.90 10.96
N TYR A 342 8.81 -23.65 10.50
CA TYR A 342 8.72 -24.61 9.38
C TYR A 342 8.11 -24.03 8.08
N GLY A 343 8.25 -22.72 7.85
CA GLY A 343 7.68 -22.04 6.68
C GLY A 343 6.22 -21.64 6.81
N PHE A 344 5.61 -21.78 7.98
CA PHE A 344 4.24 -21.35 8.26
C PHE A 344 4.21 -19.94 8.86
N TYR A 345 3.26 -19.14 8.40
CA TYR A 345 3.02 -17.78 8.85
C TYR A 345 1.53 -17.55 9.06
N TYR A 346 1.17 -16.92 10.18
CA TYR A 346 -0.21 -16.56 10.48
C TYR A 346 -0.39 -15.06 10.39
N SER A 347 -1.52 -14.62 9.81
CA SER A 347 -1.92 -13.23 9.72
C SER A 347 -3.31 -13.02 10.28
N LEU A 348 -3.50 -11.94 11.03
CA LEU A 348 -4.79 -11.45 11.52
C LEU A 348 -4.91 -9.97 11.18
N GLY A 349 -5.96 -9.60 10.48
CA GLY A 349 -6.36 -8.23 10.18
C GLY A 349 -7.70 -7.90 10.83
N LEU A 350 -7.81 -6.74 11.44
CA LEU A 350 -9.02 -6.19 12.02
C LEU A 350 -9.22 -4.78 11.46
N THR A 351 -10.37 -4.52 10.87
CA THR A 351 -10.77 -3.20 10.42
C THR A 351 -12.13 -2.85 10.99
N GLY A 352 -12.27 -1.63 11.50
CA GLY A 352 -13.55 -1.13 11.98
C GLY A 352 -13.74 0.33 11.62
N GLN A 353 -14.97 0.71 11.29
CA GLN A 353 -15.34 2.10 11.07
C GLN A 353 -16.65 2.45 11.72
N ALA A 354 -16.67 3.56 12.46
CA ALA A 354 -17.87 4.12 13.06
C ALA A 354 -18.09 5.56 12.55
N ARG A 355 -19.32 5.89 12.17
CA ARG A 355 -19.73 7.22 11.70
C ARG A 355 -20.80 7.79 12.59
N PHE A 356 -20.60 9.05 12.98
CA PHE A 356 -21.46 9.78 13.89
C PHE A 356 -21.98 11.02 13.17
N THR A 357 -23.27 11.01 12.88
CA THR A 357 -24.03 12.12 12.29
C THR A 357 -25.52 11.90 12.57
N ARG A 358 -26.32 12.94 12.54
CA ARG A 358 -27.79 12.81 12.68
C ARG A 358 -28.40 12.11 11.46
N HIS A 359 -27.95 12.49 10.27
CA HIS A 359 -28.42 11.93 9.02
C HIS A 359 -27.22 11.59 8.12
N LEU A 360 -27.15 10.36 7.63
CA LEU A 360 -26.05 9.88 6.79
C LEU A 360 -26.50 9.88 5.34
N ALA A 361 -25.85 10.68 4.50
CA ALA A 361 -26.11 10.70 3.05
C ALA A 361 -25.71 9.35 2.43
N TYR A 362 -26.40 8.93 1.35
CA TYR A 362 -26.04 7.69 0.63
C TYR A 362 -24.56 7.67 0.20
N ALA A 363 -24.05 8.80 -0.32
CA ALA A 363 -22.66 8.89 -0.75
C ALA A 363 -21.62 8.64 0.38
N ASP A 364 -22.02 8.80 1.65
CA ASP A 364 -21.19 8.61 2.84
C ASP A 364 -21.45 7.28 3.55
N ALA A 365 -22.43 6.48 3.08
CA ALA A 365 -22.84 5.23 3.72
C ALA A 365 -22.00 4.01 3.30
N ARG A 366 -21.02 4.17 2.43
CA ARG A 366 -20.19 3.07 1.91
C ARG A 366 -19.48 2.32 3.05
N ALA A 367 -19.68 1.02 3.16
CA ALA A 367 -19.07 0.19 4.18
C ALA A 367 -18.27 -0.97 3.57
N LEU A 368 -18.78 -2.20 3.51
CA LEU A 368 -18.05 -3.33 2.93
C LEU A 368 -18.34 -3.49 1.42
N GLY A 369 -17.36 -4.07 0.70
CA GLY A 369 -17.45 -4.28 -0.75
C GLY A 369 -16.96 -3.10 -1.60
N TYR A 370 -16.42 -2.06 -0.96
CA TYR A 370 -15.75 -0.92 -1.59
C TYR A 370 -14.23 -1.05 -1.39
N ASP A 371 -13.64 -0.27 -0.48
CA ASP A 371 -12.22 -0.35 -0.14
C ASP A 371 -11.92 -1.57 0.76
N ASP A 372 -12.85 -1.87 1.67
CA ASP A 372 -12.79 -3.03 2.55
C ASP A 372 -13.82 -4.07 2.11
N LEU A 373 -13.41 -5.31 2.00
CA LEU A 373 -14.30 -6.39 1.58
C LEU A 373 -14.03 -7.71 2.31
N VAL A 374 -15.07 -8.50 2.50
CA VAL A 374 -14.97 -9.91 2.83
C VAL A 374 -14.67 -10.65 1.52
N ARG A 375 -13.56 -11.40 1.44
CA ARG A 375 -13.19 -12.15 0.23
C ARG A 375 -14.31 -13.09 -0.16
N GLY A 376 -14.64 -13.18 -1.46
CA GLY A 376 -15.80 -13.94 -1.94
C GLY A 376 -17.11 -13.16 -2.02
N TYR A 377 -17.13 -11.88 -1.57
CA TYR A 377 -18.24 -10.94 -1.77
C TYR A 377 -17.89 -9.82 -2.76
N ASP A 378 -16.94 -10.03 -3.66
CA ASP A 378 -16.40 -9.01 -4.58
C ASP A 378 -17.46 -8.41 -5.53
N GLU A 379 -18.59 -9.11 -5.75
CA GLU A 379 -19.69 -8.58 -6.55
C GLU A 379 -20.70 -7.76 -5.74
N TYR A 380 -20.63 -7.84 -4.42
CA TYR A 380 -21.59 -7.23 -3.51
C TYR A 380 -21.01 -5.99 -2.85
N VAL A 381 -21.90 -5.08 -2.48
CA VAL A 381 -21.60 -3.91 -1.64
C VAL A 381 -22.63 -3.82 -0.54
N VAL A 382 -22.17 -3.38 0.62
CA VAL A 382 -23.03 -3.23 1.79
C VAL A 382 -22.85 -1.82 2.33
N ASP A 383 -23.95 -1.05 2.32
CA ASP A 383 -23.96 0.30 2.86
C ASP A 383 -24.42 0.28 4.31
N GLY A 384 -23.84 1.14 5.12
CA GLY A 384 -24.24 1.23 6.52
C GLY A 384 -23.47 2.32 7.28
N ARG A 385 -23.85 2.47 8.54
CA ARG A 385 -23.28 3.50 9.41
C ARG A 385 -21.97 3.04 10.07
N HIS A 386 -21.94 1.80 10.54
CA HIS A 386 -20.78 1.21 11.20
C HIS A 386 -20.47 -0.13 10.58
N TYR A 387 -19.21 -0.52 10.58
CA TYR A 387 -18.84 -1.86 10.18
C TYR A 387 -17.59 -2.35 10.90
N GLY A 388 -17.47 -3.68 10.94
CA GLY A 388 -16.30 -4.40 11.37
C GLY A 388 -15.95 -5.50 10.39
N LEU A 389 -14.65 -5.74 10.20
CA LEU A 389 -14.09 -6.76 9.32
C LEU A 389 -12.96 -7.46 10.05
N VAL A 390 -12.98 -8.78 10.03
CA VAL A 390 -11.92 -9.66 10.52
C VAL A 390 -11.43 -10.48 9.35
N GLN A 391 -10.13 -10.46 9.11
CA GLN A 391 -9.48 -11.24 8.06
C GLN A 391 -8.34 -12.03 8.69
N GLN A 392 -8.28 -13.32 8.43
CA GLN A 392 -7.20 -14.16 8.94
C GLN A 392 -6.72 -15.11 7.85
N GLY A 393 -5.45 -15.46 7.94
CA GLY A 393 -4.83 -16.35 6.98
C GLY A 393 -3.67 -17.14 7.57
N LEU A 394 -3.53 -18.36 7.11
CA LEU A 394 -2.38 -19.21 7.36
C LEU A 394 -1.67 -19.44 6.03
N SER A 395 -0.44 -18.94 5.93
CA SER A 395 0.39 -19.04 4.72
C SER A 395 1.50 -20.05 4.92
N TYR A 396 1.78 -20.85 3.91
CA TYR A 396 2.93 -21.74 3.83
C TYR A 396 3.86 -21.31 2.70
N CYS A 397 5.13 -21.17 2.96
CA CYS A 397 6.14 -20.78 1.98
C CYS A 397 6.49 -21.95 1.08
N LEU A 398 5.96 -21.96 -0.15
CA LEU A 398 6.28 -22.98 -1.17
C LEU A 398 7.63 -22.71 -1.84
N LEU A 399 7.94 -21.45 -2.10
CA LEU A 399 9.20 -21.00 -2.68
C LEU A 399 9.74 -19.85 -1.86
N GLN A 400 10.88 -20.09 -1.21
CA GLN A 400 11.59 -19.03 -0.49
C GLN A 400 12.04 -17.92 -1.44
N PRO A 401 12.12 -16.66 -0.96
CA PRO A 401 12.56 -15.55 -1.78
C PRO A 401 13.88 -15.87 -2.48
N ARG A 402 13.84 -15.99 -3.79
CA ARG A 402 15.02 -16.23 -4.65
C ARG A 402 15.11 -15.12 -5.68
N PRO A 403 16.31 -14.61 -5.91
CA PRO A 403 16.54 -13.65 -6.97
C PRO A 403 16.68 -14.35 -8.31
N ILE A 404 15.91 -13.92 -9.27
CA ILE A 404 16.04 -14.33 -10.66
C ILE A 404 16.70 -13.20 -11.44
N ARG A 405 17.88 -13.43 -12.02
CA ARG A 405 18.52 -12.48 -12.93
C ARG A 405 18.00 -12.65 -14.33
N LEU A 406 17.47 -11.56 -14.89
CA LEU A 406 17.11 -11.46 -16.30
C LEU A 406 18.35 -11.07 -17.10
N GLN A 407 18.94 -12.04 -17.81
CA GLN A 407 20.16 -11.83 -18.60
C GLN A 407 19.97 -10.82 -19.74
N SER A 408 18.72 -10.69 -20.24
CA SER A 408 18.39 -9.76 -21.34
C SER A 408 18.33 -8.28 -20.90
N ILE A 409 18.38 -7.99 -19.61
CA ILE A 409 18.29 -6.63 -19.07
C ILE A 409 19.65 -6.23 -18.49
N THR A 410 20.33 -5.31 -19.16
CA THR A 410 21.65 -4.82 -18.74
C THR A 410 21.63 -3.88 -17.52
N ASN A 411 20.50 -3.22 -17.25
CA ASN A 411 20.39 -2.29 -16.14
C ASN A 411 20.30 -3.03 -14.80
N PRO A 412 21.27 -2.88 -13.88
CA PRO A 412 21.32 -3.61 -12.61
C PRO A 412 20.17 -3.24 -11.66
N LYS A 413 19.51 -2.08 -11.88
CA LYS A 413 18.37 -1.66 -11.04
C LYS A 413 17.07 -2.41 -11.34
N ILE A 414 16.99 -3.07 -12.51
CA ILE A 414 15.77 -3.76 -12.97
C ILE A 414 16.01 -5.19 -13.46
N ASN A 415 17.26 -5.68 -13.50
CA ASN A 415 17.58 -7.00 -14.03
C ASN A 415 17.39 -8.14 -13.03
N THR A 416 17.09 -7.86 -11.78
CA THR A 416 16.96 -8.87 -10.73
C THR A 416 15.55 -8.84 -10.14
N ILE A 417 14.84 -9.94 -10.27
CA ILE A 417 13.46 -10.10 -9.80
C ILE A 417 13.49 -11.02 -8.58
N PRO A 418 13.15 -10.54 -7.38
CA PRO A 418 12.86 -11.41 -6.26
C PRO A 418 11.56 -12.17 -6.55
N LEU A 419 11.54 -13.47 -6.31
CA LEU A 419 10.36 -14.30 -6.46
C LEU A 419 10.15 -15.14 -5.21
N ALA A 420 8.95 -15.05 -4.64
CA ALA A 420 8.51 -15.92 -3.57
C ALA A 420 7.07 -16.38 -3.82
N LEU A 421 6.73 -17.62 -3.44
CA LEU A 421 5.41 -18.19 -3.63
C LEU A 421 4.89 -18.74 -2.30
N TYR A 422 3.67 -18.37 -1.96
CA TYR A 422 2.99 -18.81 -0.75
C TYR A 422 1.65 -19.44 -1.09
N LEU A 423 1.33 -20.55 -0.43
CA LEU A 423 -0.02 -21.10 -0.36
C LEU A 423 -0.70 -20.50 0.87
N ASN A 424 -1.89 -19.96 0.71
CA ASN A 424 -2.65 -19.33 1.79
C ASN A 424 -4.01 -20.01 1.97
N ILE A 425 -4.38 -20.30 3.20
CA ILE A 425 -5.73 -20.68 3.61
C ILE A 425 -6.27 -19.53 4.44
N PHE A 426 -7.50 -19.10 4.20
CA PHE A 426 -8.03 -17.94 4.88
C PHE A 426 -9.50 -18.09 5.30
N ALA A 427 -9.88 -17.29 6.29
CA ALA A 427 -11.24 -17.12 6.72
C ALA A 427 -11.49 -15.66 7.08
N ASP A 428 -12.56 -15.07 6.54
CA ASP A 428 -12.96 -13.70 6.74
C ASP A 428 -14.36 -13.63 7.35
N ALA A 429 -14.60 -12.61 8.16
CA ALA A 429 -15.92 -12.27 8.67
C ALA A 429 -16.12 -10.77 8.70
N GLY A 430 -17.32 -10.32 8.30
CA GLY A 430 -17.67 -8.90 8.28
C GLY A 430 -19.11 -8.66 8.72
N TYR A 431 -19.36 -7.50 9.31
CA TYR A 431 -20.69 -7.07 9.71
C TYR A 431 -20.86 -5.59 9.46
N VAL A 432 -22.02 -5.20 8.91
CA VAL A 432 -22.39 -3.80 8.65
C VAL A 432 -23.67 -3.48 9.39
N ALA A 433 -23.60 -2.50 10.29
CA ALA A 433 -24.77 -1.98 10.98
C ALA A 433 -25.42 -0.86 10.14
N ALA A 434 -26.60 -1.09 9.63
CA ALA A 434 -27.42 -0.16 8.86
C ALA A 434 -28.73 0.09 9.61
N PRO A 435 -28.97 1.26 10.22
CA PRO A 435 -30.19 1.56 10.97
C PRO A 435 -31.46 1.49 10.11
N THR A 436 -31.34 1.87 8.84
CA THR A 436 -32.44 1.88 7.87
C THR A 436 -31.99 1.22 6.58
N PRO A 437 -31.87 -0.13 6.54
CA PRO A 437 -31.49 -0.81 5.32
C PRO A 437 -32.59 -0.66 4.26
N THR A 438 -32.21 -0.50 3.00
CA THR A 438 -33.15 -0.54 1.89
C THR A 438 -33.75 -1.92 1.81
N PRO A 439 -35.09 -2.10 1.70
CA PRO A 439 -35.76 -3.42 1.75
C PRO A 439 -35.26 -4.43 0.71
N GLN A 440 -34.68 -3.96 -0.37
CA GLN A 440 -34.12 -4.77 -1.46
C GLN A 440 -32.71 -5.32 -1.15
N ASN A 441 -32.03 -4.76 -0.15
CA ASN A 441 -30.67 -5.17 0.24
C ASN A 441 -30.76 -6.12 1.43
N ARG A 442 -30.14 -7.30 1.31
CA ARG A 442 -30.23 -8.39 2.28
C ARG A 442 -29.02 -8.51 3.18
N LEU A 443 -27.87 -8.03 2.73
CA LEU A 443 -26.58 -8.19 3.43
C LEU A 443 -26.38 -7.23 4.63
N PRO A 444 -26.97 -6.02 4.67
CA PRO A 444 -26.89 -5.18 5.87
C PRO A 444 -27.49 -5.90 7.09
N ASN A 445 -26.90 -5.69 8.26
CA ASN A 445 -27.28 -6.29 9.54
C ASN A 445 -27.19 -7.83 9.57
N GLN A 446 -26.37 -8.42 8.68
CA GLN A 446 -26.07 -9.85 8.66
C GLN A 446 -24.57 -10.08 8.78
N LEU A 447 -24.20 -11.23 9.35
CA LEU A 447 -22.80 -11.66 9.38
C LEU A 447 -22.42 -12.21 8.01
N LEU A 448 -21.48 -11.55 7.36
CA LEU A 448 -20.83 -12.01 6.14
C LEU A 448 -19.65 -12.89 6.54
N SER A 449 -19.53 -14.06 5.98
CA SER A 449 -18.41 -14.97 6.23
C SER A 449 -17.93 -15.61 4.94
N ALA A 450 -16.64 -15.88 4.85
CA ALA A 450 -16.05 -16.58 3.73
C ALA A 450 -14.81 -17.36 4.16
N VAL A 451 -14.53 -18.44 3.46
CA VAL A 451 -13.31 -19.24 3.57
C VAL A 451 -12.74 -19.48 2.19
N GLY A 452 -11.45 -19.72 2.10
CA GLY A 452 -10.84 -19.96 0.80
C GLY A 452 -9.38 -20.39 0.85
N LEU A 453 -8.87 -20.66 -0.34
CA LEU A 453 -7.49 -21.02 -0.63
C LEU A 453 -6.93 -20.03 -1.64
N GLY A 454 -5.65 -19.67 -1.50
CA GLY A 454 -5.00 -18.75 -2.43
C GLY A 454 -3.54 -19.09 -2.68
N LEU A 455 -3.07 -18.74 -3.88
CA LEU A 455 -1.66 -18.70 -4.22
C LEU A 455 -1.23 -17.24 -4.32
N HIS A 456 -0.21 -16.87 -3.54
CA HIS A 456 0.33 -15.51 -3.49
C HIS A 456 1.73 -15.49 -4.05
N LEU A 457 1.92 -14.78 -5.15
CA LEU A 457 3.19 -14.58 -5.81
C LEU A 457 3.73 -13.19 -5.47
N VAL A 458 4.79 -13.14 -4.69
CA VAL A 458 5.50 -11.91 -4.36
C VAL A 458 6.66 -11.73 -5.33
N THR A 459 6.74 -10.58 -5.97
CA THR A 459 7.71 -10.34 -7.04
C THR A 459 8.26 -8.91 -6.98
N TYR A 460 8.86 -8.48 -8.09
CA TYR A 460 9.58 -7.23 -8.28
C TYR A 460 8.84 -5.98 -7.80
N TYR A 461 9.56 -5.07 -7.14
CA TYR A 461 9.01 -3.85 -6.52
C TYR A 461 7.85 -4.11 -5.56
N ASP A 462 7.98 -5.18 -4.77
CA ASP A 462 7.03 -5.54 -3.73
C ASP A 462 5.60 -5.80 -4.26
N ARG A 463 5.45 -6.14 -5.54
CA ARG A 463 4.15 -6.47 -6.13
C ARG A 463 3.71 -7.86 -5.73
N VAL A 464 2.45 -7.98 -5.38
CA VAL A 464 1.82 -9.23 -4.97
C VAL A 464 0.69 -9.56 -5.94
N PHE A 465 0.76 -10.72 -6.55
CA PHE A 465 -0.31 -11.28 -7.36
C PHE A 465 -0.95 -12.42 -6.59
N THR A 466 -2.27 -12.40 -6.45
CA THR A 466 -3.00 -13.44 -5.75
C THR A 466 -4.03 -14.07 -6.67
N VAL A 467 -4.13 -15.40 -6.62
CA VAL A 467 -5.20 -16.18 -7.22
C VAL A 467 -5.88 -16.92 -6.08
N GLU A 468 -7.14 -16.63 -5.84
CA GLU A 468 -7.88 -17.14 -4.71
C GLU A 468 -9.16 -17.87 -5.17
N TYR A 469 -9.46 -18.99 -4.55
CA TYR A 469 -10.75 -19.68 -4.63
C TYR A 469 -11.47 -19.53 -3.31
N THR A 470 -12.72 -19.08 -3.35
CA THR A 470 -13.49 -18.74 -2.16
C THR A 470 -14.84 -19.45 -2.15
N LEU A 471 -15.33 -19.72 -0.95
CA LEU A 471 -16.70 -20.09 -0.64
C LEU A 471 -17.24 -19.08 0.37
N ASN A 472 -18.32 -18.36 0.03
CA ASN A 472 -18.95 -17.39 0.91
C ASN A 472 -20.16 -17.97 1.65
N GLY A 473 -20.65 -17.25 2.67
CA GLY A 473 -21.79 -17.64 3.49
C GLY A 473 -23.13 -17.72 2.74
N LEU A 474 -23.19 -17.25 1.48
CA LEU A 474 -24.36 -17.43 0.60
C LEU A 474 -24.29 -18.75 -0.18
N GLY A 475 -23.28 -19.59 0.06
CA GLY A 475 -23.04 -20.84 -0.68
C GLY A 475 -22.46 -20.64 -2.08
N GLN A 476 -21.97 -19.45 -2.39
CA GLN A 476 -21.39 -19.14 -3.69
C GLN A 476 -19.88 -19.37 -3.68
N THR A 477 -19.36 -19.88 -4.78
CA THR A 477 -17.94 -20.07 -5.01
C THR A 477 -17.45 -19.18 -6.14
N GLY A 478 -16.17 -18.77 -6.10
CA GLY A 478 -15.59 -17.94 -7.14
C GLY A 478 -14.07 -18.01 -7.16
N TYR A 479 -13.50 -17.70 -8.32
CA TYR A 479 -12.07 -17.46 -8.50
C TYR A 479 -11.83 -15.97 -8.62
N PHE A 480 -10.87 -15.47 -7.84
CA PHE A 480 -10.53 -14.06 -7.80
C PHE A 480 -9.05 -13.90 -8.08
N PHE A 481 -8.75 -12.97 -8.95
CA PHE A 481 -7.38 -12.53 -9.24
C PHE A 481 -7.22 -11.10 -8.75
N ARG A 482 -6.24 -10.87 -7.92
CA ARG A 482 -5.87 -9.52 -7.45
C ARG A 482 -4.40 -9.25 -7.73
N ALA A 483 -4.10 -8.02 -8.05
CA ALA A 483 -2.75 -7.52 -8.17
C ALA A 483 -2.65 -6.30 -7.25
N GLU A 484 -1.90 -6.44 -6.17
CA GLU A 484 -1.62 -5.34 -5.27
C GLU A 484 -0.31 -4.67 -5.68
N PHE A 485 -0.39 -3.37 -5.82
CA PHE A 485 0.74 -2.52 -6.14
C PHE A 485 0.96 -1.58 -4.93
N PRO A 486 1.70 -2.01 -3.92
CA PRO A 486 2.07 -1.12 -2.84
C PRO A 486 2.98 -0.04 -3.42
N ILE A 487 2.48 1.18 -3.50
CA ILE A 487 3.20 2.39 -3.89
C ILE A 487 3.50 3.18 -2.63
#